data_16e03e80cd299288ac7215baf3457e18
#
_entry.id   16e03e80cd299288ac7215baf3457e18
#
_cell.length_a   1.000
_cell.length_b   1.000
_cell.length_c   1.000
_cell.angle_alpha   90.00
_cell.angle_beta   90.00
_cell.angle_gamma   90.00
#
_symmetry.space_group_name_H-M   'P 1'
#
loop_
_entity.id
_entity.type
_entity.pdbx_description
1 polymer ?
#
loop_
_entity_poly.entity_id
_entity_poly.type
_entity_poly.pdbx_seq_one_letter_code
_entity_poly.pdbx_strand_id
1 'polypeptide(L)'
;MLRIDETSKTLVAPPAGGLVTEGNPDRAELLSLLAASWDAFSAELGHPSLRFVATEPIPGLDILAFDEQAGRAVVVQVTAGVDFAEVGRGLAAAAQVASWDAAGLFAVHESLSATVPGDSPQIVLIAGGFDAATTATVDWLARRHGVELSCFAVSFLRFGAERLLTVRREFPPRDVHTPDPAAEVQQLLGDSAPSLGVVTTGGSSTPPPRN
;
A
#
# COMPACT_ATOMS: atom_id res chain seq x y z
N MET A 1 -10.40 -3.93 -1.54
CA MET A 1 -11.39 -3.69 -2.63
C MET A 1 -12.54 -2.86 -2.07
N LEU A 2 -12.90 -1.78 -2.74
CA LEU A 2 -13.94 -0.83 -2.31
C LEU A 2 -15.02 -0.70 -3.39
N ARG A 3 -16.28 -0.55 -2.99
CA ARG A 3 -17.42 -0.28 -3.86
C ARG A 3 -17.60 1.24 -4.05
N ILE A 4 -17.96 1.66 -5.26
CA ILE A 4 -18.35 3.04 -5.53
C ILE A 4 -19.86 3.19 -5.26
N ASP A 5 -20.23 4.06 -4.35
CA ASP A 5 -21.61 4.51 -4.21
C ASP A 5 -21.86 5.60 -5.26
N GLU A 6 -22.63 5.27 -6.30
CA GLU A 6 -22.88 6.16 -7.44
C GLU A 6 -23.72 7.39 -7.05
N THR A 7 -24.44 7.34 -5.93
CA THR A 7 -25.26 8.46 -5.44
C THR A 7 -24.40 9.50 -4.72
N SER A 8 -23.55 9.05 -3.80
CA SER A 8 -22.69 9.93 -3.00
C SER A 8 -21.31 10.15 -3.63
N LYS A 9 -20.94 9.38 -4.68
CA LYS A 9 -19.61 9.35 -5.31
C LYS A 9 -18.49 9.05 -4.30
N THR A 10 -18.75 8.14 -3.36
CA THR A 10 -17.80 7.73 -2.31
C THR A 10 -17.47 6.25 -2.39
N LEU A 11 -16.40 5.86 -1.68
CA LEU A 11 -15.95 4.46 -1.60
C LEU A 11 -16.47 3.80 -0.32
N VAL A 12 -17.10 2.62 -0.47
CA VAL A 12 -17.68 1.83 0.64
C VAL A 12 -17.30 0.35 0.53
N ALA A 13 -17.54 -0.45 1.58
CA ALA A 13 -17.27 -1.90 1.55
C ALA A 13 -18.13 -2.63 0.50
N PRO A 14 -17.58 -3.61 -0.26
CA PRO A 14 -18.33 -4.29 -1.32
C PRO A 14 -19.24 -5.42 -0.80
N PRO A 15 -20.31 -5.75 -1.55
CA PRO A 15 -21.09 -6.96 -1.31
C PRO A 15 -20.34 -8.23 -1.78
N ALA A 16 -20.81 -9.40 -1.39
CA ALA A 16 -20.31 -10.68 -1.91
C ALA A 16 -20.98 -11.03 -3.25
N GLY A 17 -20.21 -11.52 -4.23
CA GLY A 17 -20.75 -11.97 -5.53
C GLY A 17 -19.73 -12.05 -6.68
N GLY A 18 -20.20 -12.17 -7.91
CA GLY A 18 -19.39 -12.23 -9.13
C GLY A 18 -18.97 -10.86 -9.65
N LEU A 19 -17.70 -10.72 -10.04
CA LEU A 19 -17.07 -9.47 -10.46
C LEU A 19 -16.70 -9.52 -11.95
N VAL A 20 -16.86 -8.39 -12.63
CA VAL A 20 -16.42 -8.18 -14.02
C VAL A 20 -15.52 -6.92 -14.07
N THR A 21 -14.37 -7.02 -14.73
CA THR A 21 -13.47 -5.87 -14.89
C THR A 21 -14.06 -4.85 -15.86
N GLU A 22 -14.13 -3.59 -15.48
CA GLU A 22 -14.55 -2.46 -16.34
C GLU A 22 -13.39 -1.79 -17.08
N GLY A 23 -12.16 -2.02 -16.67
CA GLY A 23 -10.96 -1.40 -17.22
C GLY A 23 -10.29 -0.42 -16.26
N ASN A 24 -9.41 0.41 -16.82
CA ASN A 24 -8.67 1.41 -16.06
C ASN A 24 -9.55 2.64 -15.78
N PRO A 25 -9.45 3.22 -14.57
CA PRO A 25 -10.17 4.45 -14.25
C PRO A 25 -9.67 5.64 -15.10
N ASP A 26 -10.57 6.58 -15.41
CA ASP A 26 -10.18 7.91 -15.85
C ASP A 26 -9.49 8.66 -14.71
N ARG A 27 -8.41 9.44 -15.03
CA ARG A 27 -7.63 10.16 -14.02
C ARG A 27 -8.49 11.14 -13.21
N ALA A 28 -9.34 11.92 -13.88
CA ALA A 28 -10.14 12.95 -13.19
C ALA A 28 -11.19 12.31 -12.28
N GLU A 29 -11.84 11.24 -12.73
CA GLU A 29 -12.78 10.48 -11.91
C GLU A 29 -12.10 9.87 -10.69
N LEU A 30 -10.93 9.23 -10.90
CA LEU A 30 -10.17 8.62 -9.82
C LEU A 30 -9.72 9.66 -8.79
N LEU A 31 -9.17 10.79 -9.24
CA LEU A 31 -8.75 11.87 -8.36
C LEU A 31 -9.90 12.39 -7.49
N SER A 32 -11.09 12.60 -8.10
CA SER A 32 -12.29 13.02 -7.37
C SER A 32 -12.74 12.01 -6.32
N LEU A 33 -12.74 10.71 -6.67
CA LEU A 33 -13.11 9.63 -5.74
C LEU A 33 -12.12 9.53 -4.57
N LEU A 34 -10.82 9.64 -4.84
CA LEU A 34 -9.78 9.58 -3.81
C LEU A 34 -9.90 10.75 -2.84
N ALA A 35 -10.09 11.97 -3.37
CA ALA A 35 -10.26 13.15 -2.53
C ALA A 35 -11.52 13.08 -1.65
N ALA A 36 -12.63 12.58 -2.20
CA ALA A 36 -13.90 12.45 -1.47
C ALA A 36 -13.90 11.33 -0.43
N SER A 37 -13.00 10.32 -0.54
CA SER A 37 -13.03 9.11 0.29
C SER A 37 -11.64 8.72 0.78
N TRP A 38 -10.80 9.70 1.07
CA TRP A 38 -9.38 9.51 1.38
C TRP A 38 -9.13 8.52 2.51
N ASP A 39 -9.86 8.62 3.62
CA ASP A 39 -9.66 7.76 4.79
C ASP A 39 -9.90 6.28 4.46
N ALA A 40 -10.96 5.98 3.69
CA ALA A 40 -11.23 4.61 3.24
C ALA A 40 -10.15 4.11 2.28
N PHE A 41 -9.65 4.99 1.40
CA PHE A 41 -8.61 4.66 0.44
C PHE A 41 -7.25 4.46 1.11
N SER A 42 -6.85 5.35 2.02
CA SER A 42 -5.58 5.24 2.75
C SER A 42 -5.50 3.97 3.60
N ALA A 43 -6.62 3.57 4.20
CA ALA A 43 -6.72 2.29 4.90
C ALA A 43 -6.52 1.09 3.95
N GLU A 44 -7.08 1.13 2.74
CA GLU A 44 -6.90 0.07 1.71
C GLU A 44 -5.46 0.03 1.17
N LEU A 45 -4.75 1.16 1.14
CA LEU A 45 -3.31 1.20 0.85
C LEU A 45 -2.48 0.51 1.95
N GLY A 46 -3.05 0.29 3.13
CA GLY A 46 -2.35 -0.18 4.32
C GLY A 46 -1.61 0.95 5.06
N HIS A 47 -2.01 2.20 4.83
CA HIS A 47 -1.43 3.40 5.44
C HIS A 47 -2.53 4.28 6.08
N PRO A 48 -3.21 3.80 7.14
CA PRO A 48 -4.30 4.55 7.76
C PRO A 48 -3.87 5.85 8.46
N SER A 49 -2.55 6.06 8.61
CA SER A 49 -1.96 7.29 9.14
C SER A 49 -1.86 8.43 8.11
N LEU A 50 -2.14 8.14 6.82
CA LEU A 50 -2.11 9.17 5.78
C LEU A 50 -3.35 10.06 5.89
N ARG A 51 -3.10 11.35 6.13
CA ARG A 51 -4.14 12.41 6.13
C ARG A 51 -4.13 13.15 4.82
N PHE A 52 -5.32 13.38 4.29
CA PHE A 52 -5.51 14.24 3.14
C PHE A 52 -5.18 15.70 3.51
N VAL A 53 -4.43 16.37 2.63
CA VAL A 53 -4.09 17.78 2.79
C VAL A 53 -4.76 18.63 1.72
N ALA A 54 -4.45 18.36 0.45
CA ALA A 54 -5.00 19.12 -0.67
C ALA A 54 -4.91 18.37 -1.99
N THR A 55 -5.82 18.67 -2.92
CA THR A 55 -5.68 18.33 -4.34
C THR A 55 -5.01 19.48 -5.08
N GLU A 56 -4.10 19.13 -5.99
CA GLU A 56 -3.43 20.06 -6.91
C GLU A 56 -2.88 21.33 -6.22
N PRO A 57 -2.21 21.21 -5.06
CA PRO A 57 -1.70 22.39 -4.31
C PRO A 57 -0.63 23.15 -5.09
N ILE A 58 0.06 22.47 -6.01
CA ILE A 58 1.04 23.04 -6.94
C ILE A 58 0.90 22.34 -8.30
N PRO A 59 1.29 23.02 -9.40
CA PRO A 59 1.27 22.40 -10.73
C PRO A 59 2.09 21.10 -10.76
N GLY A 60 1.46 20.03 -11.28
CA GLY A 60 2.12 18.72 -11.40
C GLY A 60 2.06 17.82 -10.16
N LEU A 61 1.43 18.25 -9.09
CA LEU A 61 1.14 17.41 -7.90
C LEU A 61 -0.37 17.18 -7.79
N ASP A 62 -0.79 15.92 -7.85
CA ASP A 62 -2.22 15.58 -7.85
C ASP A 62 -2.85 15.64 -6.45
N ILE A 63 -2.24 14.97 -5.47
CA ILE A 63 -2.67 15.04 -4.07
C ILE A 63 -1.44 15.20 -3.19
N LEU A 64 -1.54 16.12 -2.25
CA LEU A 64 -0.64 16.20 -1.10
C LEU A 64 -1.32 15.58 0.10
N ALA A 65 -0.61 14.68 0.78
CA ALA A 65 -1.04 14.07 2.02
C ALA A 65 0.05 14.23 3.10
N PHE A 66 -0.30 13.92 4.33
CA PHE A 66 0.62 13.91 5.47
C PHE A 66 0.56 12.56 6.18
N ASP A 67 1.70 11.93 6.39
CA ASP A 67 1.82 10.73 7.20
C ASP A 67 2.05 11.11 8.67
N GLU A 68 1.00 10.97 9.49
CA GLU A 68 1.05 11.30 10.93
C GLU A 68 2.04 10.40 11.69
N GLN A 69 2.22 9.16 11.27
CA GLN A 69 3.12 8.22 11.93
C GLN A 69 4.59 8.54 11.62
N ALA A 70 4.88 8.86 10.37
CA ALA A 70 6.24 9.19 9.94
C ALA A 70 6.59 10.69 10.12
N GLY A 71 5.58 11.55 10.36
CA GLY A 71 5.77 13.00 10.53
C GLY A 71 6.23 13.71 9.26
N ARG A 72 5.79 13.27 8.08
CA ARG A 72 6.29 13.78 6.80
C ARG A 72 5.21 13.96 5.74
N ALA A 73 5.53 14.82 4.77
CA ALA A 73 4.69 15.01 3.59
C ALA A 73 4.72 13.78 2.67
N VAL A 74 3.60 13.52 1.99
CA VAL A 74 3.44 12.45 1.00
C VAL A 74 2.91 13.03 -0.29
N VAL A 75 3.66 12.86 -1.36
CA VAL A 75 3.32 13.29 -2.72
C VAL A 75 2.62 12.13 -3.43
N VAL A 76 1.40 12.34 -3.87
CA VAL A 76 0.61 11.30 -4.56
C VAL A 76 0.36 11.73 -5.99
N GLN A 77 0.75 10.88 -6.93
CA GLN A 77 0.49 11.04 -8.36
C GLN A 77 -0.55 10.03 -8.83
N VAL A 78 -1.55 10.50 -9.56
CA VAL A 78 -2.66 9.70 -10.08
C VAL A 78 -2.65 9.75 -11.59
N THR A 79 -2.64 8.59 -12.25
CA THR A 79 -2.60 8.51 -13.71
C THR A 79 -3.39 7.31 -14.25
N ALA A 80 -3.87 7.40 -15.49
CA ALA A 80 -4.55 6.28 -16.15
C ALA A 80 -3.60 5.13 -16.51
N GLY A 81 -2.34 5.44 -16.82
CA GLY A 81 -1.28 4.46 -17.09
C GLY A 81 0.07 5.06 -16.71
N VAL A 82 1.01 4.26 -16.25
CA VAL A 82 2.33 4.78 -15.89
C VAL A 82 3.32 4.50 -16.97
N ASP A 83 3.88 5.59 -17.50
CA ASP A 83 5.15 5.59 -18.17
C ASP A 83 6.22 6.24 -17.27
N PHE A 84 7.45 6.26 -17.76
CA PHE A 84 8.57 6.87 -17.02
C PHE A 84 8.37 8.37 -16.73
N ALA A 85 7.61 9.09 -17.55
CA ALA A 85 7.35 10.51 -17.34
C ALA A 85 6.55 10.77 -16.05
N GLU A 86 5.67 9.85 -15.68
CA GLU A 86 4.89 9.94 -14.44
C GLU A 86 5.78 9.79 -13.20
N VAL A 87 6.73 8.86 -13.22
CA VAL A 87 7.75 8.73 -12.16
C VAL A 87 8.54 10.04 -12.04
N GLY A 88 8.95 10.60 -13.17
CA GLY A 88 9.65 11.89 -13.23
C GLY A 88 8.83 13.04 -12.64
N ARG A 89 7.53 13.09 -12.90
CA ARG A 89 6.61 14.09 -12.31
C ARG A 89 6.53 13.94 -10.78
N GLY A 90 6.40 12.72 -10.29
CA GLY A 90 6.40 12.44 -8.86
C GLY A 90 7.69 12.89 -8.17
N LEU A 91 8.84 12.61 -8.78
CA LEU A 91 10.14 13.07 -8.28
C LEU A 91 10.26 14.59 -8.28
N ALA A 92 9.81 15.26 -9.35
CA ALA A 92 9.83 16.72 -9.44
C ALA A 92 8.93 17.38 -8.38
N ALA A 93 7.72 16.84 -8.19
CA ALA A 93 6.80 17.30 -7.14
C ALA A 93 7.39 17.10 -5.73
N ALA A 94 8.01 15.94 -5.47
CA ALA A 94 8.68 15.68 -4.20
C ALA A 94 9.85 16.63 -3.95
N ALA A 95 10.68 16.91 -4.96
CA ALA A 95 11.76 17.87 -4.86
C ALA A 95 11.24 19.30 -4.57
N GLN A 96 10.12 19.68 -5.17
CA GLN A 96 9.49 20.97 -4.91
C GLN A 96 8.95 21.05 -3.46
N VAL A 97 8.25 20.03 -2.98
CA VAL A 97 7.75 19.97 -1.60
C VAL A 97 8.92 19.97 -0.60
N ALA A 98 9.99 19.19 -0.86
CA ALA A 98 11.20 19.18 -0.03
C ALA A 98 11.90 20.55 0.05
N SER A 99 11.70 21.42 -0.93
CA SER A 99 12.28 22.79 -0.93
C SER A 99 11.49 23.79 -0.09
N TRP A 100 10.31 23.43 0.42
CA TRP A 100 9.51 24.32 1.25
C TRP A 100 10.13 24.49 2.63
N ASP A 101 10.16 25.72 3.11
CA ASP A 101 10.46 26.02 4.50
C ASP A 101 9.22 25.80 5.40
N ALA A 102 9.40 25.96 6.70
CA ALA A 102 8.32 25.76 7.67
C ALA A 102 7.11 26.67 7.40
N ALA A 103 7.34 27.89 6.93
CA ALA A 103 6.28 28.85 6.61
C ALA A 103 5.50 28.40 5.35
N GLY A 104 6.21 27.93 4.33
CA GLY A 104 5.61 27.35 3.11
C GLY A 104 4.77 26.12 3.40
N LEU A 105 5.28 25.19 4.21
CA LEU A 105 4.54 24.00 4.64
C LEU A 105 3.26 24.38 5.41
N PHE A 106 3.36 25.25 6.40
CA PHE A 106 2.22 25.71 7.19
C PHE A 106 1.18 26.47 6.33
N ALA A 107 1.63 27.26 5.34
CA ALA A 107 0.75 28.01 4.46
C ALA A 107 -0.13 27.11 3.58
N VAL A 108 0.32 25.89 3.27
CA VAL A 108 -0.48 24.90 2.54
C VAL A 108 -1.51 24.24 3.47
N HIS A 109 -1.07 23.77 4.63
CA HIS A 109 -1.98 23.17 5.63
C HIS A 109 -1.28 23.07 6.99
N GLU A 110 -2.02 23.33 8.06
CA GLU A 110 -1.51 23.31 9.43
C GLU A 110 -0.88 21.98 9.86
N SER A 111 -1.42 20.82 9.36
CA SER A 111 -0.87 19.49 9.66
C SER A 111 0.57 19.32 9.17
N LEU A 112 0.98 20.05 8.14
CA LEU A 112 2.34 20.00 7.62
C LEU A 112 3.36 20.71 8.53
N SER A 113 2.91 21.43 9.55
CA SER A 113 3.80 22.04 10.55
C SER A 113 4.65 21.02 11.32
N ALA A 114 4.24 19.76 11.36
CA ALA A 114 4.99 18.64 11.96
C ALA A 114 6.06 18.07 11.00
N THR A 115 6.04 18.43 9.71
CA THR A 115 7.06 18.02 8.74
C THR A 115 8.36 18.77 8.99
N VAL A 116 9.48 18.04 9.02
CA VAL A 116 10.80 18.66 9.11
C VAL A 116 11.15 19.27 7.74
N PRO A 117 11.40 20.59 7.66
CA PRO A 117 11.81 21.22 6.41
C PRO A 117 13.08 20.59 5.84
N GLY A 118 13.05 20.25 4.54
CA GLY A 118 14.17 19.60 3.86
C GLY A 118 14.14 18.07 3.90
N ASP A 119 13.24 17.46 4.68
CA ASP A 119 13.03 16.02 4.60
C ASP A 119 12.46 15.61 3.24
N SER A 120 12.91 14.47 2.74
CA SER A 120 12.41 13.92 1.48
C SER A 120 10.98 13.39 1.66
N PRO A 121 9.98 13.93 0.94
CA PRO A 121 8.63 13.39 0.95
C PRO A 121 8.60 11.95 0.43
N GLN A 122 7.68 11.16 0.94
CA GLN A 122 7.34 9.88 0.32
C GLN A 122 6.58 10.12 -0.99
N ILE A 123 6.84 9.29 -1.99
CA ILE A 123 6.13 9.33 -3.27
C ILE A 123 5.21 8.13 -3.38
N VAL A 124 3.94 8.37 -3.69
CA VAL A 124 2.94 7.34 -3.95
C VAL A 124 2.45 7.50 -5.39
N LEU A 125 2.65 6.47 -6.21
CA LEU A 125 2.15 6.41 -7.59
C LEU A 125 0.90 5.52 -7.63
N ILE A 126 -0.19 6.04 -8.18
CA ILE A 126 -1.46 5.35 -8.34
C ILE A 126 -1.81 5.33 -9.83
N ALA A 127 -1.98 4.14 -10.40
CA ALA A 127 -2.22 3.97 -11.83
C ALA A 127 -3.10 2.76 -12.15
N GLY A 128 -3.57 2.68 -13.39
CA GLY A 128 -4.24 1.46 -13.89
C GLY A 128 -3.32 0.23 -14.00
N GLY A 129 -2.01 0.45 -14.01
CA GLY A 129 -0.99 -0.59 -14.05
C GLY A 129 0.40 0.00 -14.27
N PHE A 130 1.43 -0.83 -14.08
CA PHE A 130 2.84 -0.45 -14.23
C PHE A 130 3.51 -1.43 -15.18
N ASP A 131 4.24 -0.94 -16.16
CA ASP A 131 5.05 -1.79 -17.02
C ASP A 131 6.34 -2.26 -16.31
N ALA A 132 6.99 -3.26 -16.89
CA ALA A 132 8.19 -3.85 -16.31
C ALA A 132 9.36 -2.85 -16.23
N ALA A 133 9.47 -1.94 -17.19
CA ALA A 133 10.54 -0.93 -17.22
C ALA A 133 10.34 0.10 -16.10
N THR A 134 9.10 0.56 -15.91
CA THR A 134 8.75 1.47 -14.80
C THR A 134 8.98 0.81 -13.46
N THR A 135 8.53 -0.44 -13.27
CA THR A 135 8.75 -1.19 -12.02
C THR A 135 10.24 -1.38 -11.72
N ALA A 136 11.06 -1.72 -12.73
CA ALA A 136 12.51 -1.84 -12.56
C ALA A 136 13.16 -0.50 -12.18
N THR A 137 12.71 0.61 -12.78
CA THR A 137 13.20 1.96 -12.47
C THR A 137 12.86 2.36 -11.04
N VAL A 138 11.63 2.11 -10.61
CA VAL A 138 11.16 2.36 -9.24
C VAL A 138 11.99 1.57 -8.23
N ASP A 139 12.21 0.27 -8.49
CA ASP A 139 13.05 -0.58 -7.64
C ASP A 139 14.49 -0.06 -7.55
N TRP A 140 15.06 0.36 -8.68
CA TRP A 140 16.41 0.94 -8.72
C TRP A 140 16.49 2.26 -7.92
N LEU A 141 15.54 3.18 -8.09
CA LEU A 141 15.48 4.43 -7.33
C LEU A 141 15.37 4.17 -5.82
N ALA A 142 14.50 3.27 -5.42
CA ALA A 142 14.30 2.95 -4.02
C ALA A 142 15.55 2.30 -3.40
N ARG A 143 16.10 1.25 -4.02
CA ARG A 143 17.20 0.48 -3.44
C ARG A 143 18.56 1.16 -3.54
N ARG A 144 18.81 1.93 -4.62
CA ARG A 144 20.13 2.53 -4.87
C ARG A 144 20.23 3.98 -4.43
N HIS A 145 19.12 4.70 -4.45
CA HIS A 145 19.08 6.13 -4.17
C HIS A 145 18.27 6.48 -2.92
N GLY A 146 17.69 5.47 -2.24
CA GLY A 146 16.94 5.69 -1.01
C GLY A 146 15.67 6.51 -1.21
N VAL A 147 15.13 6.57 -2.45
CA VAL A 147 13.87 7.28 -2.70
C VAL A 147 12.73 6.46 -2.12
N GLU A 148 11.99 7.04 -1.19
CA GLU A 148 10.82 6.40 -0.63
C GLU A 148 9.64 6.47 -1.59
N LEU A 149 9.40 5.37 -2.30
CA LEU A 149 8.44 5.28 -3.37
C LEU A 149 7.56 4.05 -3.22
N SER A 150 6.25 4.21 -3.41
CA SER A 150 5.27 3.12 -3.42
C SER A 150 4.39 3.21 -4.66
N CYS A 151 4.07 2.06 -5.26
CA CYS A 151 3.22 1.97 -6.44
C CYS A 151 1.99 1.11 -6.15
N PHE A 152 0.82 1.61 -6.54
CA PHE A 152 -0.45 0.93 -6.39
C PHE A 152 -1.20 0.90 -7.72
N ALA A 153 -1.47 -0.31 -8.22
CA ALA A 153 -2.35 -0.51 -9.35
C ALA A 153 -3.81 -0.47 -8.88
N VAL A 154 -4.63 0.28 -9.61
CA VAL A 154 -6.06 0.40 -9.35
C VAL A 154 -6.86 0.01 -10.59
N SER A 155 -8.00 -0.63 -10.40
CA SER A 155 -8.90 -0.95 -11.50
C SER A 155 -10.36 -0.90 -11.05
N PHE A 156 -11.25 -0.55 -11.98
CA PHE A 156 -12.68 -0.62 -11.74
C PHE A 156 -13.19 -2.03 -12.07
N LEU A 157 -14.02 -2.53 -11.18
CA LEU A 157 -14.78 -3.75 -11.37
C LEU A 157 -16.26 -3.43 -11.27
N ARG A 158 -17.10 -4.22 -11.95
CA ARG A 158 -18.54 -4.16 -11.86
C ARG A 158 -19.09 -5.41 -11.15
N PHE A 159 -20.03 -5.19 -10.26
CA PHE A 159 -20.83 -6.23 -9.63
C PHE A 159 -22.31 -5.88 -9.77
N GLY A 160 -22.99 -6.47 -10.74
CA GLY A 160 -24.35 -6.08 -11.10
C GLY A 160 -24.41 -4.61 -11.54
N ALA A 161 -25.14 -3.77 -10.82
CA ALA A 161 -25.21 -2.33 -11.04
C ALA A 161 -24.15 -1.52 -10.26
N GLU A 162 -23.38 -2.18 -9.38
CA GLU A 162 -22.41 -1.51 -8.51
C GLU A 162 -21.00 -1.50 -9.12
N ARG A 163 -20.30 -0.37 -8.95
CA ARG A 163 -18.90 -0.23 -9.34
C ARG A 163 -18.00 -0.34 -8.11
N LEU A 164 -16.90 -1.03 -8.28
CA LEU A 164 -15.93 -1.33 -7.24
C LEU A 164 -14.56 -0.81 -7.66
N LEU A 165 -13.79 -0.29 -6.70
CA LEU A 165 -12.38 0.02 -6.89
C LEU A 165 -11.53 -1.06 -6.23
N THR A 166 -10.63 -1.68 -6.99
CA THR A 166 -9.59 -2.53 -6.42
C THR A 166 -8.28 -1.78 -6.32
N VAL A 167 -7.53 -2.08 -5.29
CA VAL A 167 -6.20 -1.53 -5.06
C VAL A 167 -5.23 -2.69 -4.84
N ARG A 168 -4.14 -2.71 -5.60
CA ARG A 168 -3.08 -3.71 -5.47
C ARG A 168 -1.74 -3.03 -5.36
N ARG A 169 -0.97 -3.34 -4.32
CA ARG A 169 0.40 -2.85 -4.20
C ARG A 169 1.29 -3.57 -5.21
N GLU A 170 1.96 -2.79 -6.05
CA GLU A 170 2.94 -3.28 -7.04
C GLU A 170 4.38 -3.10 -6.53
N PHE A 171 4.63 -2.01 -5.77
CA PHE A 171 5.94 -1.74 -5.21
C PHE A 171 5.83 -0.99 -3.85
N PRO A 172 6.67 -1.29 -2.85
CA PRO A 172 7.43 -2.54 -2.76
C PRO A 172 6.47 -3.74 -2.83
N PRO A 173 6.89 -4.85 -3.44
CA PRO A 173 6.05 -6.04 -3.46
C PRO A 173 5.69 -6.37 -2.02
N ARG A 174 4.44 -6.76 -1.78
CA ARG A 174 4.11 -7.37 -0.49
C ARG A 174 5.05 -8.56 -0.36
N ASP A 175 5.77 -8.65 0.76
CA ASP A 175 6.39 -9.90 1.13
C ASP A 175 5.26 -10.92 1.12
N VAL A 176 5.18 -11.69 0.04
CA VAL A 176 4.37 -12.90 0.01
C VAL A 176 5.10 -13.78 1.00
N HIS A 177 4.70 -13.67 2.28
CA HIS A 177 5.01 -14.70 3.23
C HIS A 177 4.36 -15.96 2.63
N THR A 178 5.13 -16.66 1.80
CA THR A 178 4.79 -18.00 1.38
C THR A 178 4.71 -18.74 2.70
N PRO A 179 3.52 -19.10 3.20
CA PRO A 179 3.44 -19.81 4.47
C PRO A 179 4.36 -21.01 4.28
N ASP A 180 5.32 -21.16 5.18
CA ASP A 180 6.18 -22.35 5.18
C ASP A 180 5.21 -23.54 5.26
N PRO A 181 5.09 -24.35 4.21
CA PRO A 181 4.13 -25.46 4.22
C PRO A 181 4.36 -26.38 5.42
N ALA A 182 5.57 -26.41 5.99
CA ALA A 182 5.86 -27.11 7.23
C ALA A 182 5.24 -26.43 8.46
N ALA A 183 5.17 -25.09 8.49
CA ALA A 183 4.54 -24.35 9.59
C ALA A 183 3.01 -24.48 9.54
N GLU A 184 2.41 -24.49 8.34
CA GLU A 184 0.97 -24.67 8.17
C GLU A 184 0.53 -26.11 8.55
N VAL A 185 1.33 -27.11 8.18
CA VAL A 185 1.12 -28.52 8.61
C VAL A 185 1.28 -28.65 10.12
N GLN A 186 2.24 -27.96 10.74
CA GLN A 186 2.42 -27.98 12.19
C GLN A 186 1.28 -27.29 12.93
N GLN A 187 0.70 -26.22 12.38
CA GLN A 187 -0.45 -25.55 12.96
C GLN A 187 -1.72 -26.40 12.84
N LEU A 188 -1.91 -27.09 11.72
CA LEU A 188 -3.02 -28.05 11.51
C LEU A 188 -2.88 -29.32 12.38
N LEU A 189 -1.65 -29.76 12.65
CA LEU A 189 -1.39 -30.93 13.50
C LEU A 189 -1.40 -30.58 14.99
N GLY A 190 -1.11 -29.33 15.38
CA GLY A 190 -1.07 -28.86 16.76
C GLY A 190 -2.43 -28.85 17.45
N ASP A 191 -3.52 -28.65 16.72
CA ASP A 191 -4.88 -28.63 17.27
C ASP A 191 -5.56 -30.01 17.33
N SER A 192 -4.92 -31.07 16.85
CA SER A 192 -5.52 -32.39 16.73
C SER A 192 -4.68 -33.56 17.26
N ALA A 193 -3.56 -33.32 17.94
CA ALA A 193 -2.75 -34.39 18.52
C ALA A 193 -3.33 -34.85 19.87
N PRO A 194 -3.95 -36.05 19.95
CA PRO A 194 -4.21 -36.69 21.25
C PRO A 194 -2.86 -36.99 21.89
N SER A 195 -2.71 -36.62 23.16
CA SER A 195 -1.54 -36.94 23.97
C SER A 195 -1.32 -38.42 24.02
N LEU A 196 -0.46 -38.95 23.18
CA LEU A 196 0.04 -40.31 23.31
C LEU A 196 1.01 -40.34 24.48
N GLY A 197 0.52 -40.81 25.63
CA GLY A 197 1.33 -41.05 26.80
C GLY A 197 2.47 -42.02 26.45
N VAL A 198 3.70 -41.55 26.61
CA VAL A 198 4.91 -42.39 26.52
C VAL A 198 4.91 -43.34 27.71
N VAL A 199 4.58 -44.58 27.46
CA VAL A 199 4.81 -45.66 28.43
C VAL A 199 6.30 -46.00 28.40
N THR A 200 7.05 -45.49 29.36
CA THR A 200 8.43 -45.92 29.65
C THR A 200 8.41 -47.30 30.29
N THR A 201 8.62 -48.32 29.54
CA THR A 201 8.96 -49.66 30.07
C THR A 201 10.41 -49.63 30.51
N GLY A 202 10.61 -49.58 31.84
CA GLY A 202 11.90 -49.75 32.47
C GLY A 202 12.47 -51.17 32.23
N GLY A 203 13.49 -51.24 31.40
CA GLY A 203 14.34 -52.41 31.23
C GLY A 203 15.61 -52.28 32.06
N SER A 204 15.59 -52.88 33.23
CA SER A 204 16.79 -53.07 34.08
C SER A 204 17.68 -54.15 33.43
N SER A 205 18.86 -53.79 32.93
CA SER A 205 19.92 -54.71 32.52
C SER A 205 21.14 -54.55 33.38
N THR A 206 21.31 -55.54 34.28
CA THR A 206 22.50 -55.73 35.13
C THR A 206 23.68 -56.21 34.26
N PRO A 207 24.89 -55.68 34.35
CA PRO A 207 26.05 -56.23 33.63
C PRO A 207 26.67 -57.43 34.39
N PRO A 208 27.27 -58.43 33.64
CA PRO A 208 27.92 -59.57 34.26
C PRO A 208 29.31 -59.23 34.80
N PRO A 209 29.83 -60.05 35.81
CA PRO A 209 31.12 -59.84 36.45
C PRO A 209 32.28 -60.28 35.55
N ARG A 210 33.37 -59.52 35.58
CA ARG A 210 34.66 -59.86 34.95
C ARG A 210 35.46 -60.78 35.85
N ASN A 211 35.89 -61.92 35.30
CA ASN A 211 37.05 -62.69 35.74
C ASN A 211 38.30 -62.17 35.01
#